data_70d848b2f8a4942014cf813e7dbf69fb
#
_entry.id   70d848b2f8a4942014cf813e7dbf69fb
#
_cell.length_a   1.000
_cell.length_b   1.000
_cell.length_c   1.000
_cell.angle_alpha   90.00
_cell.angle_beta   90.00
_cell.angle_gamma   90.00
#
_symmetry.space_group_name_H-M   'P 1'
#
loop_
_entity.id
_entity.type
_entity.pdbx_description
1 polymer ?
#
loop_
_entity_poly.entity_id
_entity_poly.type
_entity_poly.pdbx_seq_one_letter_code
_entity_poly.pdbx_strand_id
1 'polypeptide(L)'
;MMSKSNQDIATPMNFIREIEIFFKIKFKYDMAANHDNNRVEYYFTEQDNSLEMDWPLDGWCWLNPPFGKLSQFIPKCKEQKDRGCRIVTIWPLSGDFNQIPTWKESFVSIIHGRIWPEVRGVMLCQWDLDTIKGVRGLRWDKKQLTYCWE
;
A
#
# COMPACT_ATOMS: atom_id res chain seq x y z
N MET A 1 -27.11 10.69 -4.79
CA MET A 1 -25.82 10.18 -5.24
C MET A 1 -24.85 10.20 -4.07
N MET A 2 -24.24 9.08 -3.80
CA MET A 2 -23.27 9.04 -2.72
C MET A 2 -21.96 9.68 -3.17
N SER A 3 -21.44 10.58 -2.35
CA SER A 3 -20.11 11.12 -2.59
C SER A 3 -19.08 9.99 -2.44
N LYS A 4 -18.03 10.03 -3.23
CA LYS A 4 -16.90 9.12 -3.04
C LYS A 4 -16.29 9.35 -1.67
N SER A 5 -16.20 8.30 -0.89
CA SER A 5 -15.41 8.34 0.33
C SER A 5 -13.93 8.24 -0.01
N ASN A 6 -13.05 8.57 0.94
CA ASN A 6 -11.61 8.37 0.75
C ASN A 6 -11.25 6.92 0.46
N GLN A 7 -12.14 5.99 0.80
CA GLN A 7 -11.95 4.57 0.56
C GLN A 7 -12.01 4.20 -0.92
N ASP A 8 -12.66 5.04 -1.72
CA ASP A 8 -12.88 4.78 -3.14
C ASP A 8 -11.86 5.51 -4.03
N ILE A 9 -10.94 6.26 -3.44
CA ILE A 9 -9.95 7.02 -4.21
C ILE A 9 -8.87 6.08 -4.73
N ALA A 10 -8.77 6.00 -6.05
CA ALA A 10 -7.75 5.17 -6.69
C ALA A 10 -6.38 5.83 -6.59
N THR A 11 -5.35 5.03 -6.41
CA THR A 11 -3.98 5.52 -6.47
C THR A 11 -3.64 5.94 -7.90
N PRO A 12 -3.03 7.12 -8.11
CA PRO A 12 -2.62 7.52 -9.45
C PRO A 12 -1.67 6.50 -10.07
N MET A 13 -1.90 6.18 -11.34
CA MET A 13 -1.13 5.15 -12.04
C MET A 13 0.36 5.50 -12.15
N ASN A 14 0.67 6.78 -12.35
CA ASN A 14 2.05 7.23 -12.41
C ASN A 14 2.78 7.04 -11.07
N PHE A 15 2.08 7.16 -9.95
CA PHE A 15 2.67 6.92 -8.65
C PHE A 15 3.00 5.43 -8.45
N ILE A 16 2.09 4.55 -8.83
CA ILE A 16 2.31 3.11 -8.76
C ILE A 16 3.53 2.71 -9.61
N ARG A 17 3.63 3.25 -10.82
CA ARG A 17 4.77 2.96 -11.70
C ARG A 17 6.08 3.45 -11.13
N GLU A 18 6.08 4.61 -10.46
CA GLU A 18 7.29 5.12 -9.80
C GLU A 18 7.69 4.27 -8.61
N ILE A 19 6.73 3.71 -7.88
CA ILE A 19 7.02 2.74 -6.82
C ILE A 19 7.71 1.51 -7.41
N GLU A 20 7.18 0.99 -8.50
CA GLU A 20 7.78 -0.18 -9.15
C GLU A 20 9.22 0.09 -9.59
N ILE A 21 9.46 1.26 -10.18
CA ILE A 21 10.80 1.66 -10.62
C ILE A 21 11.73 1.85 -9.42
N PHE A 22 11.27 2.57 -8.41
CA PHE A 22 12.09 2.91 -7.25
C PHE A 22 12.49 1.67 -6.44
N PHE A 23 11.53 0.76 -6.23
CA PHE A 23 11.78 -0.46 -5.46
C PHE A 23 12.27 -1.62 -6.31
N LYS A 24 12.33 -1.46 -7.64
CA LYS A 24 12.73 -2.52 -8.59
C LYS A 24 11.85 -3.75 -8.44
N ILE A 25 10.56 -3.56 -8.40
CA ILE A 25 9.55 -4.61 -8.31
C ILE A 25 8.49 -4.41 -9.39
N LYS A 26 7.63 -5.40 -9.54
CA LYS A 26 6.45 -5.28 -10.38
C LYS A 26 5.26 -5.87 -9.65
N PHE A 27 4.17 -5.12 -9.58
CA PHE A 27 2.95 -5.60 -8.95
C PHE A 27 2.21 -6.54 -9.90
N LYS A 28 1.82 -7.69 -9.38
CA LYS A 28 1.00 -8.66 -10.10
C LYS A 28 -0.44 -8.67 -9.62
N TYR A 29 -0.66 -8.36 -8.35
CA TYR A 29 -1.96 -8.45 -7.72
C TYR A 29 -2.33 -7.15 -7.02
N ASP A 30 -3.59 -6.73 -7.17
CA ASP A 30 -4.20 -5.65 -6.38
C ASP A 30 -5.22 -6.29 -5.43
N MET A 31 -4.95 -6.20 -4.15
CA MET A 31 -5.71 -6.95 -3.14
C MET A 31 -6.97 -6.24 -2.66
N ALA A 32 -7.18 -4.98 -3.05
CA ALA A 32 -8.37 -4.22 -2.67
C ALA A 32 -8.73 -3.26 -3.80
N ALA A 33 -9.23 -3.80 -4.89
CA ALA A 33 -9.60 -3.05 -6.08
C ALA A 33 -11.10 -3.07 -6.32
N ASN A 34 -11.55 -2.29 -7.28
CA ASN A 34 -12.83 -2.52 -7.91
C ASN A 34 -12.62 -2.61 -9.43
N HIS A 35 -13.68 -2.95 -10.17
CA HIS A 35 -13.56 -3.15 -11.62
C HIS A 35 -13.15 -1.88 -12.36
N ASP A 36 -13.44 -0.71 -11.80
CA ASP A 36 -13.18 0.57 -12.46
C ASP A 36 -11.81 1.15 -12.11
N ASN A 37 -11.21 0.75 -10.99
CA ASN A 37 -9.98 1.37 -10.51
C ASN A 37 -8.84 0.39 -10.22
N ASN A 38 -8.92 -0.83 -10.74
CA ASN A 38 -7.80 -1.76 -10.61
C ASN A 38 -6.57 -1.18 -11.32
N ARG A 39 -5.40 -1.41 -10.72
CA ARG A 39 -4.14 -0.83 -11.20
C ARG A 39 -3.16 -1.86 -11.74
N VAL A 40 -3.47 -3.14 -11.56
CA VAL A 40 -2.58 -4.22 -11.97
C VAL A 40 -3.36 -5.32 -12.66
N GLU A 41 -2.63 -6.27 -13.25
CA GLU A 41 -3.20 -7.31 -14.12
C GLU A 41 -4.27 -8.16 -13.42
N TYR A 42 -3.97 -8.61 -12.20
CA TYR A 42 -4.89 -9.42 -11.42
C TYR A 42 -5.37 -8.62 -10.22
N TYR A 43 -6.67 -8.65 -9.93
CA TYR A 43 -7.20 -7.87 -8.83
C TYR A 43 -8.33 -8.59 -8.12
N PHE A 44 -8.52 -8.24 -6.87
CA PHE A 44 -9.57 -8.78 -6.01
C PHE A 44 -10.46 -7.64 -5.55
N THR A 45 -11.76 -7.83 -5.70
CA THR A 45 -12.75 -6.83 -5.34
C THR A 45 -13.28 -7.06 -3.94
N GLU A 46 -14.12 -6.14 -3.46
CA GLU A 46 -14.78 -6.30 -2.16
C GLU A 46 -15.58 -7.62 -2.09
N GLN A 47 -16.16 -8.03 -3.20
CA GLN A 47 -16.92 -9.29 -3.26
C GLN A 47 -16.01 -10.51 -3.12
N ASP A 48 -14.79 -10.43 -3.61
CA ASP A 48 -13.81 -11.51 -3.41
C ASP A 48 -13.33 -11.58 -1.97
N ASN A 49 -13.38 -10.49 -1.26
CA ASN A 49 -13.05 -10.36 0.15
C ASN A 49 -11.67 -10.90 0.51
N SER A 50 -10.64 -10.13 0.17
CA SER A 50 -9.25 -10.54 0.39
C SER A 50 -8.91 -10.76 1.87
N LEU A 51 -9.69 -10.21 2.80
CA LEU A 51 -9.48 -10.45 4.24
C LEU A 51 -9.74 -11.90 4.63
N GLU A 52 -10.56 -12.61 3.86
CA GLU A 52 -10.96 -13.98 4.15
C GLU A 52 -10.18 -15.02 3.34
N MET A 53 -9.14 -14.62 2.61
CA MET A 53 -8.39 -15.53 1.76
C MET A 53 -6.89 -15.40 2.02
N ASP A 54 -6.14 -16.45 1.63
CA ASP A 54 -4.69 -16.37 1.57
C ASP A 54 -4.29 -15.66 0.29
N TRP A 55 -3.25 -14.83 0.38
CA TRP A 55 -2.81 -14.02 -0.74
C TRP A 55 -1.77 -14.76 -1.56
N PRO A 56 -1.69 -14.47 -2.87
CA PRO A 56 -0.73 -15.14 -3.75
C PRO A 56 0.71 -14.90 -3.33
N LEU A 57 1.55 -15.92 -3.53
CA LEU A 57 2.98 -15.87 -3.19
C LEU A 57 3.88 -15.70 -4.41
N ASP A 58 3.33 -15.73 -5.61
CA ASP A 58 4.09 -15.73 -6.86
C ASP A 58 4.25 -14.37 -7.51
N GLY A 59 4.08 -13.32 -6.74
CA GLY A 59 4.24 -11.95 -7.23
C GLY A 59 4.00 -10.94 -6.12
N TRP A 60 4.36 -9.70 -6.38
CA TRP A 60 4.11 -8.61 -5.43
C TRP A 60 2.64 -8.23 -5.44
N CYS A 61 2.13 -8.01 -4.24
CA CYS A 61 0.75 -7.56 -4.02
C CYS A 61 0.75 -6.07 -3.70
N TRP A 62 -0.11 -5.32 -4.38
CA TRP A 62 -0.40 -3.94 -4.08
C TRP A 62 -1.65 -3.88 -3.20
N LEU A 63 -1.62 -3.04 -2.17
CA LEU A 63 -2.79 -2.84 -1.32
C LEU A 63 -2.98 -1.37 -0.99
N ASN A 64 -4.08 -0.82 -1.48
CA ASN A 64 -4.61 0.47 -1.06
C ASN A 64 -5.97 0.18 -0.42
N PRO A 65 -6.01 -0.11 0.90
CA PRO A 65 -7.23 -0.59 1.51
C PRO A 65 -8.22 0.54 1.77
N PRO A 66 -9.51 0.21 1.92
CA PRO A 66 -10.44 1.17 2.49
C PRO A 66 -9.96 1.62 3.86
N PHE A 67 -9.84 2.92 4.06
CA PHE A 67 -9.23 3.46 5.28
C PHE A 67 -10.02 3.08 6.55
N GLY A 68 -11.32 2.88 6.42
CA GLY A 68 -12.14 2.41 7.52
C GLY A 68 -11.87 0.96 7.94
N LYS A 69 -11.10 0.22 7.15
CA LYS A 69 -10.77 -1.19 7.44
C LYS A 69 -9.29 -1.40 7.74
N LEU A 70 -8.53 -0.34 7.99
CA LEU A 70 -7.10 -0.46 8.29
C LEU A 70 -6.82 -1.39 9.45
N SER A 71 -7.64 -1.34 10.50
CA SER A 71 -7.47 -2.21 11.65
C SER A 71 -7.59 -3.70 11.32
N GLN A 72 -8.23 -4.03 10.21
CA GLN A 72 -8.36 -5.41 9.73
C GLN A 72 -7.24 -5.76 8.74
N PHE A 73 -6.86 -4.84 7.88
CA PHE A 73 -5.83 -5.10 6.87
C PHE A 73 -4.43 -5.13 7.43
N ILE A 74 -4.10 -4.35 8.44
CA ILE A 74 -2.76 -4.35 9.02
C ILE A 74 -2.39 -5.71 9.60
N PRO A 75 -3.24 -6.35 10.46
CA PRO A 75 -2.94 -7.71 10.91
C PRO A 75 -2.89 -8.72 9.77
N LYS A 76 -3.71 -8.52 8.75
CA LYS A 76 -3.73 -9.40 7.58
C LYS A 76 -2.41 -9.33 6.82
N CYS A 77 -1.82 -8.14 6.65
CA CYS A 77 -0.52 -7.99 6.03
C CYS A 77 0.57 -8.75 6.79
N LYS A 78 0.57 -8.67 8.12
CA LYS A 78 1.52 -9.42 8.92
C LYS A 78 1.35 -10.92 8.74
N GLU A 79 0.12 -11.40 8.81
CA GLU A 79 -0.20 -12.81 8.62
C GLU A 79 0.30 -13.31 7.26
N GLN A 80 0.00 -12.58 6.20
CA GLN A 80 0.37 -12.98 4.85
C GLN A 80 1.86 -12.84 4.59
N LYS A 81 2.50 -11.81 5.14
CA LYS A 81 3.96 -11.69 5.08
C LYS A 81 4.63 -12.89 5.73
N ASP A 82 4.16 -13.31 6.89
CA ASP A 82 4.72 -14.46 7.60
C ASP A 82 4.58 -15.78 6.81
N ARG A 83 3.61 -15.84 5.91
CA ARG A 83 3.46 -16.95 4.95
C ARG A 83 4.43 -16.85 3.76
N GLY A 84 5.13 -15.74 3.61
CA GLY A 84 6.01 -15.49 2.48
C GLY A 84 5.45 -14.56 1.41
N CYS A 85 4.29 -13.96 1.64
CA CYS A 85 3.72 -12.99 0.71
C CYS A 85 4.54 -11.70 0.71
N ARG A 86 4.67 -11.08 -0.46
CA ARG A 86 5.36 -9.82 -0.63
C ARG A 86 4.35 -8.74 -0.97
N ILE A 87 4.28 -7.71 -0.13
CA ILE A 87 3.19 -6.73 -0.17
C ILE A 87 3.76 -5.33 -0.08
N VAL A 88 3.22 -4.40 -0.87
CA VAL A 88 3.39 -2.97 -0.64
C VAL A 88 2.03 -2.37 -0.38
N THR A 89 1.90 -1.67 0.73
CA THR A 89 0.66 -1.01 1.13
C THR A 89 0.84 0.49 1.14
N ILE A 90 -0.26 1.20 0.92
CA ILE A 90 -0.31 2.65 1.09
C ILE A 90 -1.51 3.01 1.95
N TRP A 91 -1.29 3.88 2.93
CA TRP A 91 -2.37 4.44 3.74
C TRP A 91 -1.97 5.78 4.33
N PRO A 92 -2.94 6.56 4.82
CA PRO A 92 -2.64 7.87 5.37
C PRO A 92 -1.72 7.78 6.58
N LEU A 93 -0.86 8.79 6.72
CA LEU A 93 -0.03 8.97 7.91
C LEU A 93 -0.87 9.61 9.01
N SER A 94 -1.96 8.98 9.42
CA SER A 94 -2.80 9.51 10.47
C SER A 94 -3.01 8.49 11.55
N GLY A 95 -2.81 8.88 12.73
CA GLY A 95 -3.37 8.48 13.95
C GLY A 95 -3.09 7.08 14.43
N ASP A 96 -4.00 6.25 14.29
CA ASP A 96 -4.18 5.10 15.17
C ASP A 96 -3.61 3.81 14.60
N PHE A 97 -2.29 3.70 14.55
CA PHE A 97 -1.67 2.40 14.29
C PHE A 97 -1.36 1.69 15.59
N ASN A 98 -2.34 1.66 16.49
CA ASN A 98 -2.14 1.17 17.84
C ASN A 98 -2.05 -0.34 17.96
N GLN A 99 -2.44 -1.08 16.92
CA GLN A 99 -2.61 -2.52 17.05
C GLN A 99 -1.37 -3.31 16.68
N ILE A 100 -0.68 -2.89 15.60
CA ILE A 100 0.59 -3.49 15.22
C ILE A 100 1.50 -2.36 14.76
N PRO A 101 2.63 -2.19 15.44
CA PRO A 101 3.61 -1.20 14.99
C PRO A 101 4.17 -1.61 13.63
N THR A 102 3.71 -0.94 12.58
CA THR A 102 4.08 -1.32 11.21
C THR A 102 5.57 -1.25 10.95
N TRP A 103 6.28 -0.34 11.63
CA TRP A 103 7.73 -0.22 11.48
C TRP A 103 8.50 -1.43 12.02
N LYS A 104 7.87 -2.26 12.85
CA LYS A 104 8.48 -3.49 13.37
C LYS A 104 8.26 -4.67 12.43
N GLU A 105 7.31 -4.56 11.51
CA GLU A 105 6.91 -5.66 10.64
C GLU A 105 7.18 -5.39 9.17
N SER A 106 7.47 -4.13 8.82
CA SER A 106 7.66 -3.73 7.43
C SER A 106 8.73 -2.65 7.33
N PHE A 107 9.16 -2.36 6.11
CA PHE A 107 9.97 -1.18 5.84
C PHE A 107 9.04 -0.03 5.47
N VAL A 108 9.05 1.02 6.27
CA VAL A 108 8.12 2.13 6.14
C VAL A 108 8.78 3.30 5.41
N SER A 109 8.16 3.78 4.35
CA SER A 109 8.57 5.00 3.66
C SER A 109 7.49 6.05 3.87
N ILE A 110 7.85 7.14 4.55
CA ILE A 110 6.95 8.28 4.74
C ILE A 110 7.08 9.17 3.52
N ILE A 111 5.98 9.42 2.83
CA ILE A 111 5.98 10.16 1.57
C ILE A 111 5.67 11.63 1.83
N HIS A 112 6.62 12.48 1.52
CA HIS A 112 6.45 13.93 1.52
C HIS A 112 5.96 14.37 0.14
N GLY A 113 4.89 15.13 0.11
CA GLY A 113 4.21 15.53 -1.11
C GLY A 113 2.78 15.00 -1.14
N ARG A 114 2.00 15.45 -2.11
CA ARG A 114 0.60 15.08 -2.19
C ARG A 114 0.38 14.10 -3.34
N ILE A 115 0.03 12.85 -2.98
CA ILE A 115 -0.42 11.85 -3.93
C ILE A 115 -1.88 12.14 -4.30
N TRP A 116 -2.69 12.47 -3.30
CA TRP A 116 -4.09 12.88 -3.45
C TRP A 116 -4.27 14.27 -2.85
N PRO A 117 -5.10 15.12 -3.47
CA PRO A 117 -5.32 16.49 -2.95
C PRO A 117 -5.83 16.52 -1.51
N GLU A 118 -6.64 15.54 -1.12
CA GLU A 118 -7.31 15.52 0.18
C GLU A 118 -6.48 14.85 1.28
N VAL A 119 -5.39 14.19 0.94
CA VAL A 119 -4.59 13.42 1.89
C VAL A 119 -3.21 14.06 2.00
N ARG A 120 -2.85 14.52 3.20
CA ARG A 120 -1.64 15.30 3.40
C ARG A 120 -0.37 14.48 3.56
N GLY A 121 -0.48 13.29 4.05
CA GLY A 121 0.68 12.44 4.25
C GLY A 121 0.30 11.00 4.09
N VAL A 122 1.16 10.23 3.46
CA VAL A 122 0.93 8.80 3.31
C VAL A 122 2.19 8.05 3.68
N MET A 123 2.02 6.80 4.07
CA MET A 123 3.14 5.89 4.23
C MET A 123 2.99 4.73 3.28
N LEU A 124 4.12 4.34 2.70
CA LEU A 124 4.26 3.07 2.00
C LEU A 124 4.90 2.08 2.95
N CYS A 125 4.34 0.90 3.06
CA CYS A 125 4.92 -0.15 3.88
C CYS A 125 5.24 -1.35 2.99
N GLN A 126 6.48 -1.80 3.04
CA GLN A 126 6.94 -2.94 2.27
C GLN A 126 7.04 -4.14 3.22
N TRP A 127 6.16 -5.10 3.01
CA TRP A 127 6.04 -6.31 3.83
C TRP A 127 6.69 -7.46 3.09
N ASP A 128 7.81 -7.92 3.60
CA ASP A 128 8.60 -8.98 2.97
C ASP A 128 9.50 -9.59 4.03
N LEU A 129 9.62 -10.90 4.04
CA LEU A 129 10.48 -11.60 5.00
C LEU A 129 11.95 -11.20 4.87
N ASP A 130 12.37 -10.88 3.64
CA ASP A 130 13.77 -10.58 3.34
C ASP A 130 14.11 -9.09 3.44
N THR A 131 13.12 -8.22 3.50
CA THR A 131 13.35 -6.77 3.54
C THR A 131 13.76 -6.32 4.93
N ILE A 132 14.81 -5.50 5.00
CA ILE A 132 15.25 -4.88 6.26
C ILE A 132 14.14 -3.93 6.74
N LYS A 133 13.76 -4.07 7.99
CA LYS A 133 12.74 -3.24 8.60
C LYS A 133 13.31 -1.90 9.02
N GLY A 134 12.51 -0.86 8.95
CA GLY A 134 12.96 0.47 9.30
C GLY A 134 12.02 1.54 8.77
N VAL A 135 12.45 2.79 8.92
CA VAL A 135 11.68 3.95 8.48
C VAL A 135 12.59 4.90 7.71
N ARG A 136 12.08 5.41 6.60
CA ARG A 136 12.77 6.45 5.82
C ARG A 136 11.78 7.48 5.31
N GLY A 137 12.31 8.62 4.85
CA GLY A 137 11.51 9.62 4.16
C GLY A 137 11.76 9.59 2.66
N LEU A 138 10.71 9.67 1.89
CA LEU A 138 10.77 9.86 0.45
C LEU A 138 9.98 11.10 0.08
N ARG A 139 10.27 11.65 -1.09
CA ARG A 139 9.55 12.80 -1.62
C ARG A 139 8.90 12.44 -2.94
N TRP A 140 7.65 12.83 -3.06
CA TRP A 140 6.91 12.78 -4.32
C TRP A 140 6.87 14.19 -4.89
N ASP A 141 7.59 14.42 -5.96
CA ASP A 141 7.66 15.72 -6.61
C ASP A 141 7.88 15.54 -8.09
N LYS A 142 7.18 16.32 -8.90
CA LYS A 142 7.28 16.27 -10.37
C LYS A 142 7.12 14.85 -10.91
N LYS A 143 6.20 14.10 -10.30
CA LYS A 143 5.87 12.72 -10.68
C LYS A 143 7.05 11.76 -10.51
N GLN A 144 7.95 12.02 -9.57
CA GLN A 144 9.07 11.15 -9.24
C GLN A 144 9.19 10.95 -7.74
N LEU A 145 9.66 9.75 -7.37
CA LEU A 145 10.04 9.44 -5.99
C LEU A 145 11.55 9.64 -5.84
N THR A 146 11.94 10.39 -4.83
CA THR A 146 13.36 10.62 -4.52
C THR A 146 13.56 10.56 -3.01
N TYR A 147 14.82 10.43 -2.59
CA TYR A 147 15.15 10.52 -1.17
C TYR A 147 15.02 11.96 -0.67
N CYS A 148 14.57 12.11 0.58
CA CYS A 148 14.34 13.46 1.14
C CYS A 148 15.60 14.26 1.36
N TRP A 149 16.71 13.60 1.64
CA TRP A 149 17.95 14.28 2.01
C TRP A 149 19.14 13.80 1.20
N GLU A 150 18.98 13.92 -0.06
CA GLU A 150 20.11 13.84 -0.98
C GLU A 150 20.43 15.21 -1.53
#